data_18f30d3f75cbe35ebf77262abe68629a
#
_entry.id   18f30d3f75cbe35ebf77262abe68629a
#
_cell.length_a   1.000
_cell.length_b   1.000
_cell.length_c   1.000
_cell.angle_alpha   90.00
_cell.angle_beta   90.00
_cell.angle_gamma   90.00
#
_symmetry.space_group_name_H-M   'P 1'
#
loop_
_entity.id
_entity.type
_entity.pdbx_description
1 polymer ?
#
loop_
_entity_poly.entity_id
_entity_poly.type
_entity_poly.pdbx_seq_one_letter_code
_entity_poly.pdbx_strand_id
1 'polypeptide(L)'
;MNTIIIHCYIVFIILSITVQVKPQICGKTPQYGECSTNNACGYFHMVGASNDTGICGFRWLACSRLVLCNSSDNSCSQPNTTCVQHPQCNDLPVCYPATMTDQSICPPTKNKTNLKWKQDAITVAGGNGEGQQLNQLDRPIGIFVDKKKDIFIADQDNHRIVEWKYDAKEGQIIAGGNGQGIRMDQLNEPTDMIIDQQDHSIIITDWKNRRVIQWLDQNQQILIDDIDCIALAMDKYRYLYVSDYIKNEVRRWRIGEYNNEGIVVAGGNGKGDQLNELNLPTFIFVDEDESVYVTDQGNHRVMKWRKDAKEGTIVAGGNGQGANLNQLFDPERVIADDLGQIYVADTTNHRIMRWCEGKQEGEIVVGGNGLGNQPNQLSRPHGLSFDNEGNLYVADCYNHRIQKFEIIL
;
A
#
# COMPACT_ATOMS: atom_id res chain seq x y z
N MET A 1 2.01 -41.02 20.64
CA MET A 1 1.03 -39.99 21.01
C MET A 1 1.20 -39.60 22.48
N ASN A 2 2.44 -39.34 22.95
CA ASN A 2 2.73 -39.04 24.38
C ASN A 2 4.07 -38.29 24.55
N THR A 3 4.42 -37.34 23.65
CA THR A 3 5.72 -36.67 23.79
C THR A 3 5.65 -35.14 23.69
N ILE A 4 4.44 -34.54 23.65
CA ILE A 4 4.28 -33.07 23.48
C ILE A 4 3.89 -32.36 24.78
N ILE A 5 3.55 -33.10 25.85
CA ILE A 5 3.05 -32.51 27.11
C ILE A 5 4.18 -32.14 28.10
N ILE A 6 5.40 -32.60 27.91
CA ILE A 6 6.48 -32.43 28.92
C ILE A 6 7.25 -31.10 28.74
N HIS A 7 7.19 -30.44 27.59
CA HIS A 7 7.96 -29.19 27.38
C HIS A 7 7.27 -27.92 27.91
N CYS A 8 5.97 -27.95 28.19
CA CYS A 8 5.27 -26.78 28.74
C CYS A 8 5.43 -26.61 30.27
N TYR A 9 5.89 -27.62 31.00
CA TYR A 9 6.02 -27.54 32.48
C TYR A 9 7.37 -27.04 33.00
N ILE A 10 8.42 -27.00 32.16
CA ILE A 10 9.76 -26.62 32.60
C ILE A 10 10.00 -25.09 32.56
N VAL A 11 9.16 -24.33 31.84
CA VAL A 11 9.31 -22.84 31.75
C VAL A 11 8.75 -22.12 32.99
N PHE A 12 8.00 -22.81 33.88
CA PHE A 12 7.33 -22.17 34.99
C PHE A 12 8.13 -22.07 36.31
N ILE A 13 9.40 -22.53 36.39
CA ILE A 13 10.13 -22.64 37.68
C ILE A 13 11.30 -21.65 37.83
N ILE A 14 11.65 -20.83 36.85
CA ILE A 14 12.86 -19.99 36.95
C ILE A 14 12.57 -18.49 36.70
N LEU A 15 11.56 -17.87 37.28
CA LEU A 15 11.49 -16.40 37.25
C LEU A 15 10.78 -15.85 38.49
N SER A 16 11.45 -15.87 39.63
CA SER A 16 11.20 -14.95 40.73
C SER A 16 12.25 -13.83 40.76
N ILE A 17 12.37 -13.11 39.64
CA ILE A 17 13.03 -11.82 39.59
C ILE A 17 11.93 -10.82 39.27
N THR A 18 11.59 -9.94 40.18
CA THR A 18 10.66 -8.85 40.03
C THR A 18 11.26 -7.79 39.06
N VAL A 19 11.25 -8.08 37.77
CA VAL A 19 11.47 -7.07 36.75
C VAL A 19 10.14 -6.35 36.60
N GLN A 20 10.08 -5.05 36.86
CA GLN A 20 8.94 -4.22 36.49
C GLN A 20 8.88 -4.14 34.96
N VAL A 21 8.16 -5.03 34.36
CA VAL A 21 7.89 -5.01 32.93
C VAL A 21 6.90 -3.89 32.68
N LYS A 22 7.33 -2.82 32.01
CA LYS A 22 6.42 -1.81 31.50
C LYS A 22 5.72 -2.41 30.28
N PRO A 23 4.37 -2.40 30.25
CA PRO A 23 3.64 -2.87 29.06
C PRO A 23 4.06 -2.02 27.87
N GLN A 24 4.27 -2.68 26.73
CA GLN A 24 4.56 -2.01 25.47
C GLN A 24 3.27 -1.33 24.96
N ILE A 25 3.25 0.00 24.93
CA ILE A 25 2.14 0.77 24.39
C ILE A 25 2.38 0.94 22.90
N CYS A 26 1.49 0.36 22.09
CA CYS A 26 1.49 0.54 20.65
C CYS A 26 0.60 1.75 20.30
N GLY A 27 1.05 2.62 19.38
CA GLY A 27 0.21 3.69 18.80
C GLY A 27 -0.88 3.09 17.90
N LYS A 28 -1.82 3.92 17.44
CA LYS A 28 -2.99 3.61 16.59
C LYS A 28 -2.92 2.30 15.80
N THR A 29 -3.19 1.18 16.45
CA THR A 29 -3.22 -0.13 15.85
C THR A 29 -4.64 -0.69 16.03
N PRO A 30 -5.29 -1.23 15.00
CA PRO A 30 -6.60 -1.86 15.14
C PRO A 30 -6.53 -3.01 16.13
N GLN A 31 -7.66 -3.30 16.78
CA GLN A 31 -7.78 -4.44 17.69
C GLN A 31 -7.28 -5.71 16.99
N TYR A 32 -6.29 -6.41 17.59
CA TYR A 32 -5.53 -7.52 17.00
C TYR A 32 -4.62 -7.15 15.81
N GLY A 33 -4.40 -5.88 15.53
CA GLY A 33 -3.38 -5.48 14.56
C GLY A 33 -1.99 -6.01 14.94
N GLU A 34 -1.10 -6.12 13.97
CA GLU A 34 0.28 -6.53 14.20
C GLU A 34 1.02 -5.50 15.05
N CYS A 35 1.43 -5.89 16.22
CA CYS A 35 2.24 -5.08 17.13
C CYS A 35 3.56 -5.76 17.50
N SER A 36 3.81 -6.93 16.95
CA SER A 36 4.98 -7.77 17.24
C SER A 36 5.41 -8.54 15.99
N THR A 37 6.70 -8.85 15.89
CA THR A 37 7.22 -9.79 14.88
C THR A 37 6.79 -11.24 15.17
N ASN A 38 6.21 -11.51 16.33
CA ASN A 38 5.62 -12.80 16.67
C ASN A 38 4.12 -12.80 16.31
N ASN A 39 3.72 -13.58 15.31
CA ASN A 39 2.33 -13.71 14.84
C ASN A 39 1.34 -14.21 15.91
N ALA A 40 1.85 -14.77 17.01
CA ALA A 40 1.04 -15.15 18.16
C ALA A 40 0.68 -13.96 19.07
N CYS A 41 1.20 -12.76 18.79
CA CYS A 41 0.93 -11.53 19.51
C CYS A 41 -0.07 -10.65 18.76
N GLY A 42 -0.76 -9.76 19.45
CA GLY A 42 -1.71 -8.83 18.89
C GLY A 42 -1.94 -7.64 19.81
N TYR A 43 -2.49 -6.60 19.22
CA TYR A 43 -2.81 -5.37 19.93
C TYR A 43 -4.16 -5.47 20.65
N PHE A 44 -4.20 -5.11 21.92
CA PHE A 44 -5.42 -5.10 22.75
C PHE A 44 -5.71 -3.69 23.24
N HIS A 45 -6.91 -3.19 23.01
CA HIS A 45 -7.34 -1.89 23.53
C HIS A 45 -7.45 -1.92 25.07
N MET A 46 -6.94 -0.87 25.70
CA MET A 46 -7.11 -0.68 27.14
C MET A 46 -8.49 -0.11 27.43
N VAL A 47 -9.21 -0.72 28.37
CA VAL A 47 -10.54 -0.25 28.77
C VAL A 47 -10.42 1.03 29.60
N GLY A 48 -11.22 2.06 29.25
CA GLY A 48 -11.22 3.35 29.95
C GLY A 48 -10.11 4.31 29.54
N ALA A 49 -9.23 3.94 28.62
CA ALA A 49 -8.26 4.85 28.03
C ALA A 49 -8.81 5.52 26.75
N SER A 50 -8.10 6.50 26.20
CA SER A 50 -8.45 7.08 24.90
C SER A 50 -8.47 5.99 23.82
N ASN A 51 -9.33 6.12 22.81
CA ASN A 51 -9.59 5.11 21.77
C ASN A 51 -8.35 4.56 21.03
N ASP A 52 -7.19 5.14 21.25
CA ASP A 52 -5.93 4.80 20.57
C ASP A 52 -4.88 4.21 21.53
N THR A 53 -5.26 3.86 22.77
CA THR A 53 -4.31 3.33 23.74
C THR A 53 -4.52 1.84 23.97
N GLY A 54 -3.47 1.06 23.80
CA GLY A 54 -3.54 -0.39 24.00
C GLY A 54 -2.18 -1.01 24.32
N ILE A 55 -2.16 -2.31 24.46
CA ILE A 55 -0.96 -3.10 24.73
C ILE A 55 -0.76 -4.18 23.68
N CYS A 56 0.49 -4.49 23.38
CA CYS A 56 0.88 -5.62 22.56
C CYS A 56 1.05 -6.86 23.46
N GLY A 57 0.31 -7.93 23.18
CA GLY A 57 0.34 -9.11 24.04
C GLY A 57 0.03 -10.40 23.29
N PHE A 58 0.25 -11.53 23.94
CA PHE A 58 0.07 -12.87 23.39
C PHE A 58 -1.42 -13.20 23.22
N ARG A 59 -1.87 -13.51 22.00
CA ARG A 59 -3.30 -13.68 21.62
C ARG A 59 -3.98 -14.92 22.23
N TRP A 60 -3.24 -15.97 22.51
CA TRP A 60 -3.78 -17.31 22.77
C TRP A 60 -3.95 -17.63 24.25
N LEU A 61 -4.08 -16.61 25.09
CA LEU A 61 -4.37 -16.85 26.52
C LEU A 61 -5.84 -17.26 26.70
N ALA A 62 -6.07 -18.43 27.29
CA ALA A 62 -7.44 -18.94 27.45
C ALA A 62 -8.28 -18.04 28.37
N CYS A 63 -9.45 -17.61 27.90
CA CYS A 63 -10.37 -16.74 28.66
C CYS A 63 -10.75 -17.26 30.03
N SER A 64 -10.83 -18.60 30.20
CA SER A 64 -11.09 -19.25 31.48
C SER A 64 -10.01 -19.02 32.55
N ARG A 65 -8.84 -18.49 32.15
CA ARG A 65 -7.71 -18.16 33.07
C ARG A 65 -7.63 -16.66 33.35
N LEU A 66 -8.48 -15.82 32.70
CA LEU A 66 -8.51 -14.40 32.90
C LEU A 66 -9.63 -13.98 33.84
N VAL A 67 -9.33 -13.06 34.75
CA VAL A 67 -10.30 -12.47 35.65
C VAL A 67 -10.97 -11.28 35.00
N LEU A 68 -12.27 -11.11 35.15
CA LEU A 68 -12.96 -9.92 34.66
C LEU A 68 -12.48 -8.65 35.37
N CYS A 69 -12.42 -7.57 34.66
CA CYS A 69 -12.18 -6.25 35.25
C CYS A 69 -13.34 -5.86 36.18
N ASN A 70 -13.07 -5.00 37.15
CA ASN A 70 -14.10 -4.39 37.96
C ASN A 70 -14.96 -3.47 37.07
N SER A 71 -16.27 -3.70 37.04
CA SER A 71 -17.20 -2.96 36.17
C SER A 71 -17.41 -1.50 36.56
N SER A 72 -17.02 -1.10 37.77
CA SER A 72 -17.21 0.27 38.26
C SER A 72 -16.09 1.23 37.87
N ASP A 73 -14.85 0.75 37.76
CA ASP A 73 -13.67 1.58 37.56
C ASP A 73 -12.64 1.00 36.54
N ASN A 74 -13.00 -0.11 35.90
CA ASN A 74 -12.13 -0.86 34.97
C ASN A 74 -10.78 -1.27 35.57
N SER A 75 -10.69 -1.42 36.90
CA SER A 75 -9.49 -1.84 37.59
C SER A 75 -9.34 -3.37 37.62
N CYS A 76 -8.13 -3.81 37.87
CA CYS A 76 -7.80 -5.21 38.08
C CYS A 76 -7.41 -5.47 39.54
N SER A 77 -8.02 -6.45 40.15
CA SER A 77 -7.69 -6.87 41.54
C SER A 77 -6.35 -7.61 41.64
N GLN A 78 -5.86 -8.18 40.56
CA GLN A 78 -4.60 -8.89 40.50
C GLN A 78 -3.44 -7.94 40.23
N PRO A 79 -2.32 -8.04 40.96
CA PRO A 79 -1.14 -7.21 40.70
C PRO A 79 -0.54 -7.54 39.31
N ASN A 80 0.07 -6.55 38.68
CA ASN A 80 0.69 -6.68 37.36
C ASN A 80 -0.26 -7.17 36.25
N THR A 81 -1.51 -6.76 36.32
CA THR A 81 -2.50 -6.98 35.27
C THR A 81 -3.08 -5.64 34.78
N THR A 82 -3.49 -5.60 33.53
CA THR A 82 -4.10 -4.43 32.88
C THR A 82 -5.45 -4.81 32.30
N CYS A 83 -6.46 -3.97 32.50
CA CYS A 83 -7.78 -4.20 31.92
C CYS A 83 -7.77 -3.95 30.41
N VAL A 84 -8.06 -4.99 29.65
CA VAL A 84 -8.13 -4.92 28.18
C VAL A 84 -9.41 -5.54 27.66
N GLN A 85 -9.85 -5.08 26.52
CA GLN A 85 -10.94 -5.71 25.77
C GLN A 85 -10.35 -6.89 24.99
N HIS A 86 -10.83 -8.11 25.25
CA HIS A 86 -10.33 -9.31 24.62
C HIS A 86 -11.44 -10.01 23.82
N PRO A 87 -11.45 -9.85 22.47
CA PRO A 87 -12.55 -10.33 21.63
C PRO A 87 -12.79 -11.84 21.67
N GLN A 88 -11.74 -12.65 21.87
CA GLN A 88 -11.93 -14.09 22.08
C GLN A 88 -12.65 -14.42 23.41
N CYS A 89 -12.79 -13.44 24.30
CA CYS A 89 -13.50 -13.54 25.56
C CYS A 89 -14.90 -12.90 25.50
N ASN A 90 -15.58 -12.97 24.35
CA ASN A 90 -16.91 -12.38 24.09
C ASN A 90 -16.94 -10.85 24.32
N ASP A 91 -15.88 -10.16 23.94
CA ASP A 91 -15.70 -8.71 24.13
C ASP A 91 -15.81 -8.22 25.59
N LEU A 92 -15.70 -9.14 26.55
CA LEU A 92 -15.70 -8.76 27.97
C LEU A 92 -14.32 -8.18 28.35
N PRO A 93 -14.33 -7.10 29.18
CA PRO A 93 -13.10 -6.55 29.71
C PRO A 93 -12.45 -7.54 30.70
N VAL A 94 -11.20 -7.89 30.45
CA VAL A 94 -10.46 -8.89 31.24
C VAL A 94 -9.13 -8.34 31.75
N CYS A 95 -8.71 -8.80 32.91
CA CYS A 95 -7.41 -8.48 33.50
C CYS A 95 -6.31 -9.30 32.83
N TYR A 96 -5.55 -8.66 31.98
CA TYR A 96 -4.52 -9.28 31.16
C TYR A 96 -3.14 -9.17 31.84
N PRO A 97 -2.38 -10.29 32.01
CA PRO A 97 -1.11 -10.27 32.73
C PRO A 97 -0.02 -9.49 31.98
N ALA A 98 0.69 -8.59 32.68
CA ALA A 98 1.79 -7.83 32.11
C ALA A 98 2.95 -8.72 31.62
N THR A 99 3.12 -9.90 32.19
CA THR A 99 4.13 -10.88 31.75
C THR A 99 3.90 -11.36 30.31
N MET A 100 2.65 -11.35 29.83
CA MET A 100 2.32 -11.73 28.46
C MET A 100 2.52 -10.61 27.44
N THR A 101 2.94 -9.43 27.89
CA THR A 101 3.34 -8.28 27.08
C THR A 101 4.86 -8.10 27.03
N ASP A 102 5.62 -9.04 27.59
CA ASP A 102 7.07 -8.99 27.62
C ASP A 102 7.65 -9.02 26.20
N GLN A 103 8.66 -8.21 25.95
CA GLN A 103 9.33 -8.12 24.65
C GLN A 103 10.02 -9.43 24.22
N SER A 104 10.31 -10.33 25.14
CA SER A 104 10.81 -11.68 24.82
C SER A 104 9.72 -12.59 24.26
N ILE A 105 8.44 -12.34 24.58
CA ILE A 105 7.26 -13.07 24.11
C ILE A 105 6.68 -12.36 22.89
N CYS A 106 6.49 -11.05 23.00
CA CYS A 106 5.96 -10.18 21.95
C CYS A 106 7.02 -9.12 21.58
N PRO A 107 8.12 -9.50 20.87
CA PRO A 107 9.11 -8.53 20.43
C PRO A 107 8.44 -7.48 19.56
N PRO A 108 8.76 -6.19 19.78
CA PRO A 108 8.12 -5.12 19.01
C PRO A 108 8.36 -5.31 17.51
N THR A 109 7.33 -5.05 16.72
CA THR A 109 7.58 -4.68 15.33
C THR A 109 8.49 -3.47 15.37
N LYS A 110 9.58 -3.48 14.59
CA LYS A 110 10.42 -2.27 14.44
C LYS A 110 9.47 -1.11 14.22
N ASN A 111 9.60 -0.05 15.05
CA ASN A 111 8.69 1.11 15.02
C ASN A 111 8.61 1.68 13.60
N LYS A 112 7.65 1.23 12.81
CA LYS A 112 7.39 1.77 11.46
C LYS A 112 6.73 3.17 11.51
N THR A 113 6.39 3.69 12.70
CA THR A 113 5.62 4.93 12.87
C THR A 113 6.32 6.19 12.35
N ASN A 114 7.64 6.14 12.09
CA ASN A 114 8.42 7.24 11.54
C ASN A 114 9.42 6.75 10.50
N LEU A 115 8.96 5.95 9.54
CA LEU A 115 9.80 5.55 8.43
C LEU A 115 10.39 6.79 7.75
N LYS A 116 11.70 6.82 7.61
CA LYS A 116 12.44 7.85 6.88
C LYS A 116 13.29 7.19 5.82
N TRP A 117 13.51 7.90 4.76
CA TRP A 117 14.34 7.45 3.65
C TRP A 117 15.53 8.39 3.48
N LYS A 118 16.64 7.85 3.02
CA LYS A 118 17.75 8.64 2.54
C LYS A 118 17.23 9.59 1.46
N GLN A 119 17.66 10.84 1.49
CA GLN A 119 17.18 11.81 0.52
C GLN A 119 17.86 11.66 -0.85
N ASP A 120 19.10 11.14 -0.87
CA ASP A 120 19.80 10.80 -2.10
C ASP A 120 19.40 9.41 -2.56
N ALA A 121 18.78 9.34 -3.72
CA ALA A 121 18.37 8.08 -4.36
C ALA A 121 19.51 7.41 -5.10
N ILE A 122 19.30 6.12 -5.34
CA ILE A 122 20.12 5.30 -6.24
C ILE A 122 19.29 5.04 -7.51
N THR A 123 19.82 5.35 -8.69
CA THR A 123 19.19 4.94 -9.95
C THR A 123 19.35 3.45 -10.13
N VAL A 124 18.24 2.71 -10.22
CA VAL A 124 18.21 1.25 -10.29
C VAL A 124 17.75 0.70 -11.65
N ALA A 125 17.10 1.55 -12.48
CA ALA A 125 16.75 1.22 -13.85
C ALA A 125 16.72 2.50 -14.69
N GLY A 126 17.08 2.41 -15.97
CA GLY A 126 17.17 3.57 -16.88
C GLY A 126 18.26 4.55 -16.49
N GLY A 127 18.00 5.86 -16.63
CA GLY A 127 18.94 6.93 -16.29
C GLY A 127 20.08 7.13 -17.30
N ASN A 128 20.02 6.45 -18.44
CA ASN A 128 20.97 6.57 -19.55
C ASN A 128 20.40 7.47 -20.67
N GLY A 129 19.55 8.44 -20.29
CA GLY A 129 18.81 9.29 -21.21
C GLY A 129 17.54 8.62 -21.74
N GLU A 130 16.69 9.43 -22.38
CA GLU A 130 15.52 8.97 -23.13
C GLU A 130 15.92 8.04 -24.27
N GLY A 131 15.21 6.93 -24.46
CA GLY A 131 15.47 6.06 -25.59
C GLY A 131 14.90 4.64 -25.44
N GLN A 132 15.14 3.82 -26.48
CA GLN A 132 14.55 2.50 -26.66
C GLN A 132 15.52 1.34 -26.36
N GLN A 133 16.79 1.62 -26.05
CA GLN A 133 17.76 0.58 -25.70
C GLN A 133 17.29 -0.14 -24.43
N LEU A 134 17.81 -1.35 -24.19
CA LEU A 134 17.41 -2.15 -23.03
C LEU A 134 17.88 -1.55 -21.69
N ASN A 135 18.86 -0.64 -21.72
CA ASN A 135 19.32 0.12 -20.56
C ASN A 135 18.73 1.55 -20.50
N GLN A 136 17.77 1.86 -21.35
CA GLN A 136 17.06 3.13 -21.40
C GLN A 136 15.56 2.95 -21.16
N LEU A 137 14.91 3.98 -20.68
CA LEU A 137 13.46 4.11 -20.54
C LEU A 137 12.98 5.39 -21.21
N ASP A 138 11.69 5.44 -21.53
CA ASP A 138 11.05 6.65 -22.02
C ASP A 138 9.71 6.84 -21.32
N ARG A 139 9.66 7.82 -20.42
CA ARG A 139 8.52 8.14 -19.56
C ARG A 139 7.99 6.90 -18.81
N PRO A 140 8.78 6.30 -17.93
CA PRO A 140 8.28 5.22 -17.08
C PRO A 140 7.15 5.73 -16.17
N ILE A 141 6.00 5.05 -16.18
CA ILE A 141 4.79 5.44 -15.44
C ILE A 141 4.52 4.47 -14.30
N GLY A 142 3.84 3.36 -14.55
CA GLY A 142 3.53 2.35 -13.56
C GLY A 142 4.76 1.52 -13.21
N ILE A 143 4.94 1.21 -11.93
CA ILE A 143 5.98 0.30 -11.46
C ILE A 143 5.44 -0.66 -10.41
N PHE A 144 6.01 -1.85 -10.39
CA PHE A 144 5.81 -2.86 -9.36
C PHE A 144 7.16 -3.48 -9.00
N VAL A 145 7.42 -3.67 -7.71
CA VAL A 145 8.64 -4.35 -7.22
C VAL A 145 8.22 -5.64 -6.53
N ASP A 146 8.78 -6.76 -6.99
CA ASP A 146 8.47 -8.08 -6.43
C ASP A 146 9.32 -8.42 -5.19
N LYS A 147 9.06 -9.59 -4.61
CA LYS A 147 9.80 -10.10 -3.43
C LYS A 147 11.29 -10.37 -3.70
N LYS A 148 11.69 -10.53 -4.96
CA LYS A 148 13.09 -10.69 -5.37
C LYS A 148 13.77 -9.36 -5.65
N LYS A 149 13.00 -8.25 -5.55
CA LYS A 149 13.39 -6.89 -5.91
C LYS A 149 13.57 -6.70 -7.43
N ASP A 150 12.99 -7.59 -8.24
CA ASP A 150 12.85 -7.36 -9.66
C ASP A 150 11.81 -6.26 -9.88
N ILE A 151 12.08 -5.34 -10.80
CA ILE A 151 11.25 -4.16 -11.06
C ILE A 151 10.52 -4.36 -12.39
N PHE A 152 9.20 -4.26 -12.36
CA PHE A 152 8.36 -4.27 -13.55
C PHE A 152 7.95 -2.84 -13.86
N ILE A 153 8.09 -2.41 -15.10
CA ILE A 153 8.01 -1.00 -15.50
C ILE A 153 7.13 -0.88 -16.74
N ALA A 154 6.09 -0.05 -16.68
CA ALA A 154 5.39 0.44 -17.86
C ALA A 154 6.24 1.55 -18.49
N ASP A 155 6.96 1.21 -19.53
CA ASP A 155 7.83 2.08 -20.32
C ASP A 155 6.98 2.70 -21.44
N GLN A 156 6.21 3.75 -21.05
CA GLN A 156 5.03 4.24 -21.74
C GLN A 156 5.29 4.60 -23.20
N ASP A 157 6.22 5.52 -23.46
CA ASP A 157 6.44 6.03 -24.81
C ASP A 157 7.25 5.05 -25.68
N ASN A 158 7.83 4.01 -25.07
CA ASN A 158 8.41 2.87 -25.78
C ASN A 158 7.39 1.74 -26.03
N HIS A 159 6.14 1.89 -25.61
CA HIS A 159 5.04 0.94 -25.86
C HIS A 159 5.37 -0.50 -25.44
N ARG A 160 5.97 -0.65 -24.24
CA ARG A 160 6.44 -1.93 -23.72
C ARG A 160 6.33 -2.03 -22.20
N ILE A 161 6.30 -3.26 -21.69
CA ILE A 161 6.57 -3.56 -20.28
C ILE A 161 7.96 -4.19 -20.19
N VAL A 162 8.76 -3.69 -19.27
CA VAL A 162 10.15 -4.14 -19.04
C VAL A 162 10.27 -4.73 -17.66
N GLU A 163 10.88 -5.91 -17.56
CA GLU A 163 11.34 -6.47 -16.30
C GLU A 163 12.81 -6.11 -16.12
N TRP A 164 13.15 -5.50 -14.99
CA TRP A 164 14.51 -5.16 -14.63
C TRP A 164 14.93 -5.98 -13.42
N LYS A 165 15.77 -7.00 -13.65
CA LYS A 165 16.24 -7.87 -12.57
C LYS A 165 17.07 -7.10 -11.55
N TYR A 166 17.03 -7.56 -10.30
CA TYR A 166 17.84 -6.94 -9.25
C TYR A 166 19.32 -6.86 -9.65
N ASP A 167 19.91 -5.66 -9.48
CA ASP A 167 21.31 -5.33 -9.88
C ASP A 167 21.64 -5.49 -11.38
N ALA A 168 20.67 -5.72 -12.26
CA ALA A 168 20.91 -5.80 -13.70
C ALA A 168 21.31 -4.44 -14.29
N LYS A 169 22.06 -4.45 -15.38
CA LYS A 169 22.48 -3.25 -16.11
C LYS A 169 21.50 -2.83 -17.20
N GLU A 170 20.64 -3.75 -17.60
CA GLU A 170 19.63 -3.56 -18.63
C GLU A 170 18.38 -4.37 -18.29
N GLY A 171 17.24 -3.96 -18.83
CA GLY A 171 15.99 -4.64 -18.66
C GLY A 171 15.72 -5.69 -19.73
N GLN A 172 14.69 -6.48 -19.53
CA GLN A 172 14.15 -7.43 -20.51
C GLN A 172 12.73 -7.02 -20.87
N ILE A 173 12.42 -6.95 -22.17
CA ILE A 173 11.04 -6.72 -22.63
C ILE A 173 10.23 -8.00 -22.37
N ILE A 174 9.12 -7.87 -21.63
CA ILE A 174 8.24 -8.99 -21.26
C ILE A 174 6.84 -8.86 -21.87
N ALA A 175 6.46 -7.68 -22.36
CA ALA A 175 5.24 -7.46 -23.13
C ALA A 175 5.40 -6.25 -24.06
N GLY A 176 4.76 -6.29 -25.22
CA GLY A 176 4.88 -5.22 -26.22
C GLY A 176 6.27 -5.16 -26.87
N GLY A 177 6.74 -3.92 -27.16
CA GLY A 177 8.05 -3.69 -27.78
C GLY A 177 8.10 -3.98 -29.30
N ASN A 178 6.97 -4.33 -29.90
CA ASN A 178 6.83 -4.53 -31.35
C ASN A 178 6.30 -3.27 -32.09
N GLY A 179 6.65 -2.12 -31.53
CA GLY A 179 6.19 -0.80 -31.97
C GLY A 179 4.76 -0.49 -31.50
N GLN A 180 4.38 0.77 -31.61
CA GLN A 180 3.04 1.25 -31.30
C GLN A 180 1.99 0.59 -32.20
N GLY A 181 0.89 0.11 -31.63
CA GLY A 181 -0.19 -0.45 -32.42
C GLY A 181 -1.25 -1.18 -31.60
N ILE A 182 -2.25 -1.74 -32.32
CA ILE A 182 -3.42 -2.40 -31.74
C ILE A 182 -3.38 -3.93 -31.83
N ARG A 183 -2.39 -4.52 -32.50
CA ARG A 183 -2.28 -5.98 -32.56
C ARG A 183 -2.15 -6.56 -31.16
N MET A 184 -2.37 -7.86 -31.03
CA MET A 184 -2.28 -8.54 -29.74
C MET A 184 -0.85 -8.54 -29.15
N ASP A 185 0.16 -8.46 -30.02
CA ASP A 185 1.58 -8.39 -29.68
C ASP A 185 2.13 -6.95 -29.57
N GLN A 186 1.26 -5.95 -29.66
CA GLN A 186 1.58 -4.53 -29.56
C GLN A 186 0.85 -3.86 -28.39
N LEU A 187 1.47 -2.84 -27.84
CA LEU A 187 0.88 -1.92 -26.85
C LEU A 187 0.88 -0.49 -27.41
N ASN A 188 0.10 0.36 -26.78
CA ASN A 188 0.02 1.77 -27.14
C ASN A 188 -0.10 2.62 -25.88
N GLU A 189 1.02 3.20 -25.43
CA GLU A 189 1.15 3.95 -24.19
C GLU A 189 0.60 3.19 -22.96
N PRO A 190 1.18 2.01 -22.62
CA PRO A 190 0.78 1.30 -21.40
C PRO A 190 1.09 2.16 -20.18
N THR A 191 0.15 2.24 -19.22
CA THR A 191 0.27 3.12 -18.06
C THR A 191 0.50 2.38 -16.75
N ASP A 192 -0.07 1.19 -16.59
CA ASP A 192 0.08 0.40 -15.37
C ASP A 192 0.07 -1.11 -15.66
N MET A 193 0.58 -1.89 -14.72
CA MET A 193 0.52 -3.34 -14.79
C MET A 193 0.44 -3.95 -13.39
N ILE A 194 -0.15 -5.14 -13.33
CA ILE A 194 -0.09 -6.02 -12.16
C ILE A 194 0.30 -7.43 -12.60
N ILE A 195 0.91 -8.18 -11.67
CA ILE A 195 1.26 -9.57 -11.89
C ILE A 195 0.29 -10.45 -11.11
N ASP A 196 -0.45 -11.30 -11.80
CA ASP A 196 -1.28 -12.31 -11.14
C ASP A 196 -0.38 -13.36 -10.47
N GLN A 197 -0.49 -13.48 -9.16
CA GLN A 197 0.34 -14.39 -8.36
C GLN A 197 0.02 -15.86 -8.57
N GLN A 198 -1.08 -16.20 -9.24
CA GLN A 198 -1.49 -17.59 -9.45
C GLN A 198 -0.94 -18.19 -10.74
N ASP A 199 -1.03 -17.46 -11.83
CA ASP A 199 -0.61 -17.92 -13.16
C ASP A 199 0.61 -17.17 -13.71
N HIS A 200 1.10 -16.18 -12.97
CA HIS A 200 2.22 -15.30 -13.35
C HIS A 200 1.97 -14.49 -14.63
N SER A 201 0.73 -14.36 -15.05
CA SER A 201 0.38 -13.47 -16.15
C SER A 201 0.50 -12.01 -15.76
N ILE A 202 0.73 -11.18 -16.76
CA ILE A 202 0.81 -9.73 -16.59
C ILE A 202 -0.50 -9.14 -17.11
N ILE A 203 -1.22 -8.40 -16.28
CA ILE A 203 -2.42 -7.66 -16.68
C ILE A 203 -2.01 -6.21 -16.85
N ILE A 204 -2.28 -5.62 -18.02
CA ILE A 204 -1.75 -4.34 -18.47
C ILE A 204 -2.89 -3.41 -18.86
N THR A 205 -2.83 -2.14 -18.45
CA THR A 205 -3.63 -1.06 -19.04
C THR A 205 -2.95 -0.60 -20.33
N ASP A 206 -3.56 -0.93 -21.44
CA ASP A 206 -3.13 -0.51 -22.79
C ASP A 206 -3.95 0.72 -23.20
N TRP A 207 -3.60 1.85 -22.58
CA TRP A 207 -4.43 3.05 -22.47
C TRP A 207 -4.95 3.58 -23.81
N LYS A 208 -4.06 3.87 -24.76
CA LYS A 208 -4.48 4.43 -26.06
C LYS A 208 -5.21 3.43 -26.96
N ASN A 209 -5.11 2.15 -26.64
CA ASN A 209 -5.91 1.12 -27.28
C ASN A 209 -7.24 0.89 -26.54
N ARG A 210 -7.50 1.61 -25.43
CA ARG A 210 -8.73 1.55 -24.65
C ARG A 210 -9.09 0.12 -24.21
N ARG A 211 -8.09 -0.64 -23.75
CA ARG A 211 -8.28 -2.03 -23.33
C ARG A 211 -7.43 -2.41 -22.13
N VAL A 212 -7.90 -3.38 -21.36
CA VAL A 212 -7.09 -4.14 -20.40
C VAL A 212 -6.76 -5.48 -21.05
N ILE A 213 -5.47 -5.79 -21.15
CA ILE A 213 -4.97 -6.99 -21.80
C ILE A 213 -4.19 -7.86 -20.81
N GLN A 214 -4.44 -9.17 -20.82
CA GLN A 214 -3.63 -10.15 -20.11
C GLN A 214 -2.57 -10.72 -21.06
N TRP A 215 -1.35 -10.83 -20.53
CA TRP A 215 -0.20 -11.34 -21.24
C TRP A 215 0.36 -12.55 -20.49
N LEU A 216 0.26 -13.72 -21.08
CA LEU A 216 0.80 -14.96 -20.53
C LEU A 216 1.66 -15.63 -21.60
N ASP A 217 2.97 -15.56 -21.47
CA ASP A 217 3.95 -16.03 -22.45
C ASP A 217 3.66 -15.48 -23.87
N GLN A 218 3.32 -16.35 -24.81
CA GLN A 218 2.95 -15.96 -26.18
C GLN A 218 1.43 -15.84 -26.38
N ASN A 219 0.63 -16.02 -25.33
CA ASN A 219 -0.82 -15.91 -25.39
C ASN A 219 -1.27 -14.59 -24.79
N GLN A 220 -1.92 -13.77 -25.59
CA GLN A 220 -2.52 -12.52 -25.15
C GLN A 220 -4.05 -12.63 -25.23
N GLN A 221 -4.72 -12.04 -24.24
CA GLN A 221 -6.18 -11.99 -24.20
C GLN A 221 -6.62 -10.58 -23.78
N ILE A 222 -7.57 -10.01 -24.52
CA ILE A 222 -8.27 -8.80 -24.07
C ILE A 222 -9.24 -9.24 -22.96
N LEU A 223 -9.06 -8.67 -21.76
CA LEU A 223 -9.96 -8.90 -20.64
C LEU A 223 -11.14 -7.94 -20.66
N ILE A 224 -10.85 -6.64 -20.86
CA ILE A 224 -11.84 -5.57 -20.88
C ILE A 224 -11.54 -4.70 -22.09
N ASP A 225 -12.54 -4.44 -22.89
CA ASP A 225 -12.46 -3.59 -24.08
C ASP A 225 -13.29 -2.31 -23.88
N ASP A 226 -13.04 -1.29 -24.69
CA ASP A 226 -13.72 0.01 -24.68
C ASP A 226 -13.74 0.72 -23.32
N ILE A 227 -12.58 0.72 -22.63
CA ILE A 227 -12.37 1.40 -21.36
C ILE A 227 -11.17 2.35 -21.42
N ASP A 228 -11.33 3.59 -20.98
CA ASP A 228 -10.23 4.57 -20.89
C ASP A 228 -9.40 4.33 -19.61
N CYS A 229 -8.77 3.14 -19.57
CA CYS A 229 -8.08 2.63 -18.39
C CYS A 229 -6.74 3.31 -18.15
N ILE A 230 -6.50 3.76 -16.90
CA ILE A 230 -5.19 4.32 -16.48
C ILE A 230 -4.47 3.36 -15.54
N ALA A 231 -5.14 2.80 -14.54
CA ALA A 231 -4.50 1.99 -13.54
C ALA A 231 -5.30 0.76 -13.15
N LEU A 232 -4.58 -0.19 -12.56
CA LEU A 232 -5.07 -1.47 -12.09
C LEU A 232 -4.77 -1.68 -10.61
N ALA A 233 -5.67 -2.38 -9.94
CA ALA A 233 -5.39 -3.00 -8.64
C ALA A 233 -6.08 -4.37 -8.60
N MET A 234 -5.59 -5.25 -7.75
CA MET A 234 -6.22 -6.55 -7.49
C MET A 234 -6.31 -6.77 -5.99
N ASP A 235 -7.46 -7.18 -5.51
CA ASP A 235 -7.62 -7.54 -4.10
C ASP A 235 -7.27 -9.01 -3.84
N LYS A 236 -7.24 -9.39 -2.56
CA LYS A 236 -6.94 -10.76 -2.12
C LYS A 236 -7.99 -11.81 -2.56
N TYR A 237 -9.17 -11.36 -2.97
CA TYR A 237 -10.25 -12.22 -3.50
C TYR A 237 -10.21 -12.33 -5.01
N ARG A 238 -9.18 -11.72 -5.65
CA ARG A 238 -8.99 -11.69 -7.10
C ARG A 238 -10.08 -10.92 -7.84
N TYR A 239 -10.56 -9.83 -7.28
CA TYR A 239 -11.27 -8.84 -8.06
C TYR A 239 -10.25 -7.87 -8.68
N LEU A 240 -10.39 -7.67 -9.98
CA LEU A 240 -9.63 -6.69 -10.74
C LEU A 240 -10.37 -5.35 -10.71
N TYR A 241 -9.69 -4.32 -10.24
CA TYR A 241 -10.17 -2.95 -10.21
C TYR A 241 -9.48 -2.16 -11.32
N VAL A 242 -10.24 -1.34 -12.03
CA VAL A 242 -9.75 -0.50 -13.13
C VAL A 242 -10.31 0.90 -12.97
N SER A 243 -9.46 1.92 -13.05
CA SER A 243 -9.89 3.31 -13.15
C SER A 243 -10.24 3.65 -14.60
N ASP A 244 -11.45 4.19 -14.83
CA ASP A 244 -11.87 4.77 -16.11
C ASP A 244 -11.76 6.29 -16.02
N TYR A 245 -10.72 6.81 -16.66
CA TYR A 245 -10.34 8.23 -16.62
C TYR A 245 -11.41 9.16 -17.23
N ILE A 246 -12.09 8.72 -18.28
CA ILE A 246 -13.09 9.54 -18.99
C ILE A 246 -14.46 9.42 -18.35
N LYS A 247 -14.84 8.21 -17.89
CA LYS A 247 -16.13 8.01 -17.20
C LYS A 247 -16.10 8.51 -15.76
N ASN A 248 -14.93 8.89 -15.24
CA ASN A 248 -14.75 9.39 -13.87
C ASN A 248 -15.25 8.40 -12.82
N GLU A 249 -14.80 7.15 -12.94
CA GLU A 249 -15.20 6.06 -12.06
C GLU A 249 -14.11 5.01 -11.90
N VAL A 250 -14.26 4.16 -10.88
CA VAL A 250 -13.50 2.92 -10.73
C VAL A 250 -14.51 1.77 -10.77
N ARG A 251 -14.21 0.78 -11.59
CA ARG A 251 -15.01 -0.46 -11.69
C ARG A 251 -14.20 -1.65 -11.23
N ARG A 252 -14.90 -2.69 -10.75
CA ARG A 252 -14.30 -3.97 -10.44
C ARG A 252 -14.97 -5.11 -11.20
N TRP A 253 -14.16 -6.11 -11.55
CA TRP A 253 -14.58 -7.36 -12.16
C TRP A 253 -14.03 -8.53 -11.38
N ARG A 254 -14.74 -9.63 -11.33
CA ARG A 254 -14.16 -10.88 -10.87
C ARG A 254 -13.28 -11.47 -11.98
N ILE A 255 -12.07 -11.93 -11.63
CA ILE A 255 -11.16 -12.57 -12.59
C ILE A 255 -11.89 -13.73 -13.30
N GLY A 256 -11.88 -13.72 -14.64
CA GLY A 256 -12.56 -14.67 -15.49
C GLY A 256 -14.02 -14.33 -15.84
N GLU A 257 -14.60 -13.29 -15.26
CA GLU A 257 -16.00 -12.88 -15.49
C GLU A 257 -16.05 -11.47 -16.13
N TYR A 258 -15.47 -11.32 -17.32
CA TYR A 258 -15.34 -10.02 -18.01
C TYR A 258 -16.47 -9.73 -19.01
N ASN A 259 -17.45 -10.64 -19.18
CA ASN A 259 -18.57 -10.50 -20.13
C ASN A 259 -19.68 -9.53 -19.65
N ASN A 260 -19.36 -8.66 -18.70
CA ASN A 260 -20.29 -7.69 -18.12
C ASN A 260 -19.59 -6.33 -17.97
N GLU A 261 -20.34 -5.29 -17.66
CA GLU A 261 -19.83 -3.94 -17.51
C GLU A 261 -19.01 -3.72 -16.23
N GLY A 262 -18.85 -4.73 -15.38
CA GLY A 262 -18.26 -4.59 -14.06
C GLY A 262 -19.16 -3.80 -13.08
N ILE A 263 -18.70 -3.67 -11.84
CA ILE A 263 -19.43 -2.99 -10.77
C ILE A 263 -18.70 -1.68 -10.44
N VAL A 264 -19.39 -0.55 -10.52
CA VAL A 264 -18.83 0.74 -10.06
C VAL A 264 -18.64 0.69 -8.55
N VAL A 265 -17.43 0.98 -8.08
CA VAL A 265 -17.03 0.95 -6.66
C VAL A 265 -16.58 2.30 -6.13
N ALA A 266 -16.28 3.25 -7.01
CA ALA A 266 -15.97 4.64 -6.67
C ALA A 266 -16.37 5.56 -7.83
N GLY A 267 -16.83 6.77 -7.55
CA GLY A 267 -17.30 7.70 -8.56
C GLY A 267 -18.56 7.25 -9.28
N GLY A 268 -18.60 7.45 -10.62
CA GLY A 268 -19.72 7.03 -11.46
C GLY A 268 -20.95 7.92 -11.41
N ASN A 269 -20.85 9.07 -10.73
CA ASN A 269 -21.92 10.07 -10.63
C ASN A 269 -21.67 11.29 -11.53
N GLY A 270 -20.79 11.14 -12.51
CA GLY A 270 -20.34 12.20 -13.39
C GLY A 270 -19.05 12.85 -12.92
N LYS A 271 -18.57 13.81 -13.73
CA LYS A 271 -17.39 14.59 -13.43
C LYS A 271 -17.72 15.69 -12.41
N GLY A 272 -17.04 15.71 -11.28
CA GLY A 272 -17.27 16.74 -10.27
C GLY A 272 -16.33 16.61 -9.08
N ASP A 273 -16.59 17.40 -8.04
CA ASP A 273 -15.78 17.51 -6.82
C ASP A 273 -16.52 17.08 -5.53
N GLN A 274 -17.77 16.63 -5.65
CA GLN A 274 -18.51 16.10 -4.52
C GLN A 274 -17.86 14.82 -3.99
N LEU A 275 -18.26 14.35 -2.80
CA LEU A 275 -17.67 13.15 -2.20
C LEU A 275 -18.01 11.84 -2.93
N ASN A 276 -19.05 11.84 -3.76
CA ASN A 276 -19.44 10.72 -4.62
C ASN A 276 -19.04 10.92 -6.10
N GLU A 277 -18.29 11.97 -6.43
CA GLU A 277 -17.84 12.29 -7.77
C GLU A 277 -16.32 12.21 -7.87
N LEU A 278 -15.81 12.05 -9.07
CA LEU A 278 -14.39 12.08 -9.44
C LEU A 278 -14.18 13.02 -10.63
N ASN A 279 -12.94 13.45 -10.80
CA ASN A 279 -12.51 14.25 -11.93
C ASN A 279 -11.15 13.75 -12.43
N LEU A 280 -11.16 13.04 -13.54
CA LEU A 280 -9.98 12.45 -14.14
C LEU A 280 -9.23 11.53 -13.14
N PRO A 281 -9.87 10.45 -12.62
CA PRO A 281 -9.20 9.52 -11.73
C PRO A 281 -8.05 8.81 -12.45
N THR A 282 -6.89 8.75 -11.81
CA THR A 282 -5.71 8.09 -12.36
C THR A 282 -5.42 6.80 -11.59
N PHE A 283 -4.41 6.76 -10.75
CA PHE A 283 -4.01 5.55 -10.06
C PHE A 283 -4.92 5.18 -8.89
N ILE A 284 -4.99 3.88 -8.65
CA ILE A 284 -5.80 3.29 -7.58
C ILE A 284 -4.96 2.35 -6.72
N PHE A 285 -5.39 2.17 -5.48
CA PHE A 285 -4.88 1.17 -4.55
C PHE A 285 -6.06 0.55 -3.80
N VAL A 286 -6.00 -0.74 -3.50
CA VAL A 286 -7.03 -1.43 -2.72
C VAL A 286 -6.39 -2.05 -1.49
N ASP A 287 -6.92 -1.73 -0.29
CA ASP A 287 -6.41 -2.25 0.96
C ASP A 287 -7.01 -3.63 1.33
N GLU A 288 -6.53 -4.21 2.42
CA GLU A 288 -6.98 -5.51 2.91
C GLU A 288 -8.48 -5.54 3.30
N ASP A 289 -9.08 -4.39 3.57
CA ASP A 289 -10.50 -4.22 3.89
C ASP A 289 -11.36 -3.93 2.64
N GLU A 290 -10.79 -4.13 1.44
CA GLU A 290 -11.42 -3.83 0.16
C GLU A 290 -11.82 -2.34 0.00
N SER A 291 -11.16 -1.42 0.75
CA SER A 291 -11.33 0.01 0.51
C SER A 291 -10.52 0.43 -0.71
N VAL A 292 -11.12 1.23 -1.56
CA VAL A 292 -10.51 1.73 -2.80
C VAL A 292 -10.00 3.15 -2.58
N TYR A 293 -8.70 3.33 -2.72
CA TYR A 293 -8.08 4.65 -2.74
C TYR A 293 -7.93 5.07 -4.20
N VAL A 294 -8.34 6.28 -4.51
CA VAL A 294 -8.36 6.81 -5.87
C VAL A 294 -7.65 8.16 -5.90
N THR A 295 -6.68 8.30 -6.77
CA THR A 295 -6.09 9.59 -7.06
C THR A 295 -7.03 10.35 -7.98
N ASP A 296 -7.73 11.33 -7.44
CA ASP A 296 -8.69 12.21 -8.09
C ASP A 296 -7.94 13.44 -8.63
N GLN A 297 -7.19 13.21 -9.74
CA GLN A 297 -6.17 14.10 -10.26
C GLN A 297 -6.69 15.51 -10.50
N GLY A 298 -7.80 15.62 -11.23
CA GLY A 298 -8.37 16.91 -11.60
C GLY A 298 -8.97 17.70 -10.42
N ASN A 299 -9.12 17.08 -9.25
CA ASN A 299 -9.52 17.73 -8.00
C ASN A 299 -8.36 17.86 -7.00
N HIS A 300 -7.14 17.49 -7.40
CA HIS A 300 -5.93 17.60 -6.58
C HIS A 300 -6.06 16.97 -5.20
N ARG A 301 -6.64 15.76 -5.13
CA ARG A 301 -6.90 15.02 -3.90
C ARG A 301 -6.76 13.52 -4.07
N VAL A 302 -6.64 12.80 -2.96
CA VAL A 302 -6.83 11.36 -2.89
C VAL A 302 -8.08 11.08 -2.08
N MET A 303 -8.94 10.23 -2.62
CA MET A 303 -10.19 9.81 -2.04
C MET A 303 -10.13 8.34 -1.61
N LYS A 304 -10.81 7.98 -0.52
CA LYS A 304 -10.98 6.59 -0.06
C LYS A 304 -12.46 6.24 -0.04
N TRP A 305 -12.85 5.23 -0.77
CA TRP A 305 -14.15 4.57 -0.66
C TRP A 305 -14.00 3.29 0.16
N ARG A 306 -14.70 3.19 1.28
CA ARG A 306 -14.84 1.92 1.99
C ARG A 306 -15.68 0.96 1.15
N LYS A 307 -15.52 -0.34 1.38
CA LYS A 307 -16.33 -1.35 0.70
C LYS A 307 -17.83 -0.97 0.77
N ASP A 308 -18.49 -1.02 -0.37
CA ASP A 308 -19.91 -0.73 -0.58
C ASP A 308 -20.37 0.69 -0.16
N ALA A 309 -19.44 1.62 0.10
CA ALA A 309 -19.77 3.01 0.41
C ALA A 309 -20.28 3.74 -0.84
N LYS A 310 -21.29 4.60 -0.65
CA LYS A 310 -21.87 5.43 -1.74
C LYS A 310 -21.08 6.70 -2.01
N GLU A 311 -20.26 7.12 -1.06
CA GLU A 311 -19.41 8.30 -1.15
C GLU A 311 -18.04 8.00 -0.53
N GLY A 312 -17.02 8.70 -0.99
CA GLY A 312 -15.68 8.60 -0.48
C GLY A 312 -15.40 9.61 0.62
N THR A 313 -14.21 9.49 1.21
CA THR A 313 -13.64 10.48 2.13
C THR A 313 -12.33 11.00 1.55
N ILE A 314 -12.05 12.30 1.73
CA ILE A 314 -10.76 12.88 1.36
C ILE A 314 -9.72 12.40 2.38
N VAL A 315 -8.64 11.78 1.90
CA VAL A 315 -7.56 11.23 2.74
C VAL A 315 -6.21 11.93 2.54
N ALA A 316 -6.07 12.67 1.43
CA ALA A 316 -4.92 13.54 1.18
C ALA A 316 -5.31 14.68 0.24
N GLY A 317 -4.70 15.85 0.39
CA GLY A 317 -4.98 17.03 -0.45
C GLY A 317 -6.40 17.58 -0.25
N GLY A 318 -7.05 18.01 -1.35
CA GLY A 318 -8.42 18.52 -1.32
C GLY A 318 -8.56 19.96 -0.84
N ASN A 319 -7.45 20.67 -0.69
CA ASN A 319 -7.41 22.10 -0.31
C ASN A 319 -7.02 22.99 -1.50
N GLY A 320 -7.46 22.57 -2.69
CA GLY A 320 -7.08 23.21 -3.96
C GLY A 320 -5.68 22.82 -4.43
N GLN A 321 -5.38 23.23 -5.65
CA GLN A 321 -4.08 23.06 -6.29
C GLN A 321 -3.00 23.86 -5.56
N GLY A 322 -1.86 23.25 -5.25
CA GLY A 322 -0.74 23.98 -4.66
C GLY A 322 0.36 23.09 -4.11
N ALA A 323 1.36 23.74 -3.48
CA ALA A 323 2.57 23.11 -2.94
C ALA A 323 2.63 23.10 -1.41
N ASN A 324 1.62 23.62 -0.68
CA ASN A 324 1.57 23.56 0.76
C ASN A 324 1.46 22.10 1.22
N LEU A 325 1.73 21.84 2.50
CA LEU A 325 1.71 20.47 3.04
C LEU A 325 0.30 19.83 3.07
N ASN A 326 -0.76 20.64 2.97
CA ASN A 326 -2.14 20.18 2.87
C ASN A 326 -2.69 20.21 1.43
N GLN A 327 -1.84 20.46 0.44
CA GLN A 327 -2.20 20.57 -0.97
C GLN A 327 -1.44 19.55 -1.82
N LEU A 328 -2.02 19.21 -2.96
CA LEU A 328 -1.44 18.42 -4.03
C LEU A 328 -1.54 19.18 -5.36
N PHE A 329 -0.71 18.81 -6.33
CA PHE A 329 -0.80 19.31 -7.69
C PHE A 329 -0.61 18.20 -8.71
N ASP A 330 -1.69 17.83 -9.40
CA ASP A 330 -1.77 16.72 -10.34
C ASP A 330 -1.21 15.41 -9.71
N PRO A 331 -1.78 14.94 -8.58
CA PRO A 331 -1.30 13.72 -7.98
C PRO A 331 -1.55 12.52 -8.90
N GLU A 332 -0.62 11.57 -8.90
CA GLU A 332 -0.69 10.36 -9.73
C GLU A 332 -0.81 9.09 -8.87
N ARG A 333 0.26 8.40 -8.56
CA ARG A 333 0.19 7.14 -7.81
C ARG A 333 -0.14 7.37 -6.35
N VAL A 334 -1.01 6.52 -5.81
CA VAL A 334 -1.22 6.33 -4.38
C VAL A 334 -0.91 4.90 -4.01
N ILE A 335 -0.18 4.72 -2.91
CA ILE A 335 0.00 3.43 -2.24
C ILE A 335 -0.19 3.62 -0.74
N ALA A 336 -0.49 2.55 -0.02
CA ALA A 336 -0.55 2.59 1.44
C ALA A 336 0.37 1.53 2.04
N ASP A 337 0.90 1.80 3.24
CA ASP A 337 1.62 0.82 4.03
C ASP A 337 0.69 0.06 4.99
N ASP A 338 1.24 -0.94 5.70
CA ASP A 338 0.51 -1.76 6.67
C ASP A 338 -0.04 -0.96 7.87
N LEU A 339 0.38 0.29 8.03
CA LEU A 339 -0.11 1.22 9.07
C LEU A 339 -1.23 2.11 8.56
N GLY A 340 -1.63 1.96 7.29
CA GLY A 340 -2.62 2.82 6.63
C GLY A 340 -2.10 4.22 6.34
N GLN A 341 -0.76 4.43 6.37
CA GLN A 341 -0.16 5.69 5.91
C GLN A 341 -0.20 5.71 4.39
N ILE A 342 -0.61 6.83 3.81
CA ILE A 342 -0.81 6.98 2.39
C ILE A 342 0.38 7.73 1.80
N TYR A 343 0.96 7.18 0.73
CA TYR A 343 2.05 7.81 -0.02
C TYR A 343 1.54 8.21 -1.39
N VAL A 344 1.79 9.46 -1.77
CA VAL A 344 1.25 10.06 -2.99
C VAL A 344 2.39 10.66 -3.81
N ALA A 345 2.45 10.32 -5.08
CA ALA A 345 3.27 11.06 -6.05
C ALA A 345 2.59 12.39 -6.35
N ASP A 346 3.11 13.47 -5.78
CA ASP A 346 2.67 14.85 -5.99
C ASP A 346 3.44 15.42 -7.19
N THR A 347 2.98 14.99 -8.37
CA THR A 347 3.73 14.95 -9.64
C THR A 347 4.23 16.30 -10.08
N THR A 348 3.38 17.30 -10.11
CA THR A 348 3.78 18.65 -10.57
C THR A 348 4.57 19.41 -9.52
N ASN A 349 4.52 18.99 -8.24
CA ASN A 349 5.37 19.51 -7.17
C ASN A 349 6.70 18.74 -7.02
N HIS A 350 6.96 17.75 -7.87
CA HIS A 350 8.23 16.99 -7.92
C HIS A 350 8.63 16.37 -6.58
N ARG A 351 7.65 15.79 -5.86
CA ARG A 351 7.85 15.24 -4.51
C ARG A 351 6.96 14.02 -4.26
N ILE A 352 7.34 13.23 -3.28
CA ILE A 352 6.49 12.20 -2.70
C ILE A 352 6.06 12.65 -1.32
N MET A 353 4.76 12.62 -1.10
CA MET A 353 4.13 13.05 0.13
C MET A 353 3.57 11.85 0.90
N ARG A 354 3.55 11.94 2.24
CA ARG A 354 2.90 10.95 3.12
C ARG A 354 1.82 11.62 3.95
N TRP A 355 0.64 11.00 4.03
CA TRP A 355 -0.42 11.37 4.97
C TRP A 355 -0.68 10.24 5.96
N CYS A 356 -0.84 10.59 7.22
CA CYS A 356 -1.35 9.69 8.26
C CYS A 356 -2.85 9.95 8.46
N GLU A 357 -3.62 8.90 8.73
CA GLU A 357 -5.06 9.01 8.93
C GLU A 357 -5.42 10.11 9.97
N GLY A 358 -6.38 10.95 9.64
CA GLY A 358 -6.85 12.05 10.48
C GLY A 358 -5.96 13.28 10.55
N LYS A 359 -4.85 13.32 9.80
CA LYS A 359 -4.01 14.52 9.68
C LYS A 359 -4.45 15.38 8.51
N GLN A 360 -4.52 16.70 8.74
CA GLN A 360 -4.87 17.67 7.69
C GLN A 360 -3.68 17.95 6.75
N GLU A 361 -2.46 17.83 7.25
CA GLU A 361 -1.23 18.06 6.50
C GLU A 361 -0.45 16.77 6.32
N GLY A 362 0.13 16.61 5.13
CA GLY A 362 1.10 15.57 4.83
C GLY A 362 2.52 16.03 5.17
N GLU A 363 3.47 15.15 4.95
CA GLU A 363 4.90 15.44 5.05
C GLU A 363 5.61 15.03 3.75
N ILE A 364 6.67 15.74 3.40
CA ILE A 364 7.51 15.37 2.26
C ILE A 364 8.38 14.18 2.69
N VAL A 365 8.28 13.09 1.95
CA VAL A 365 9.08 11.87 2.18
C VAL A 365 10.41 11.95 1.45
N VAL A 366 10.35 12.20 0.14
CA VAL A 366 11.51 12.37 -0.75
C VAL A 366 11.19 13.36 -1.86
N GLY A 367 12.21 13.93 -2.48
CA GLY A 367 12.06 14.99 -3.47
C GLY A 367 11.73 16.34 -2.83
N GLY A 368 11.02 17.21 -3.57
CA GLY A 368 10.66 18.55 -3.07
C GLY A 368 11.83 19.55 -3.06
N ASN A 369 12.97 19.15 -3.63
CA ASN A 369 14.15 20.01 -3.78
C ASN A 369 14.19 20.73 -5.14
N GLY A 370 13.00 20.99 -5.70
CA GLY A 370 12.83 21.56 -7.04
C GLY A 370 12.93 20.51 -8.14
N LEU A 371 12.51 20.91 -9.34
CA LEU A 371 12.67 20.14 -10.56
C LEU A 371 14.14 19.93 -10.88
N GLY A 372 14.55 18.71 -11.16
CA GLY A 372 15.91 18.40 -11.56
C GLY A 372 16.21 16.90 -11.61
N ASN A 373 17.47 16.58 -11.91
CA ASN A 373 17.95 15.20 -12.07
C ASN A 373 19.02 14.79 -11.05
N GLN A 374 19.29 15.62 -10.03
CA GLN A 374 20.20 15.24 -8.95
C GLN A 374 19.64 14.05 -8.14
N PRO A 375 20.45 13.34 -7.34
CA PRO A 375 19.98 12.20 -6.57
C PRO A 375 18.80 12.52 -5.62
N ASN A 376 18.71 13.75 -5.11
CA ASN A 376 17.65 14.23 -4.23
C ASN A 376 16.55 15.03 -4.94
N GLN A 377 16.56 15.04 -6.26
CA GLN A 377 15.56 15.73 -7.09
C GLN A 377 14.76 14.72 -7.92
N LEU A 378 13.53 15.08 -8.21
CA LEU A 378 12.62 14.34 -9.08
C LEU A 378 12.09 15.25 -10.18
N SER A 379 11.65 14.63 -11.26
CA SER A 379 11.00 15.32 -12.36
C SER A 379 9.70 14.60 -12.74
N ARG A 380 8.58 15.16 -12.28
CA ARG A 380 7.25 14.56 -12.44
C ARG A 380 7.22 13.09 -12.05
N PRO A 381 7.38 12.75 -10.76
CA PRO A 381 7.28 11.37 -10.30
C PRO A 381 5.87 10.83 -10.52
N HIS A 382 5.74 9.60 -11.01
CA HIS A 382 4.48 8.93 -11.24
C HIS A 382 4.34 7.68 -10.35
N GLY A 383 4.86 6.53 -10.79
CA GLY A 383 4.74 5.24 -10.12
C GLY A 383 5.49 5.17 -8.79
N LEU A 384 4.88 4.50 -7.83
CA LEU A 384 5.46 4.22 -6.51
C LEU A 384 5.34 2.73 -6.21
N SER A 385 6.35 2.16 -5.58
CA SER A 385 6.31 0.81 -5.03
C SER A 385 7.24 0.69 -3.83
N PHE A 386 6.95 -0.23 -2.90
CA PHE A 386 7.87 -0.62 -1.84
C PHE A 386 8.45 -2.00 -2.14
N ASP A 387 9.70 -2.23 -1.75
CA ASP A 387 10.20 -3.59 -1.60
C ASP A 387 9.88 -4.15 -0.19
N ASN A 388 10.17 -5.43 0.01
CA ASN A 388 9.92 -6.12 1.29
C ASN A 388 10.79 -5.63 2.46
N GLU A 389 11.80 -4.80 2.20
CA GLU A 389 12.62 -4.15 3.22
C GLU A 389 12.09 -2.75 3.58
N GLY A 390 11.12 -2.24 2.82
CA GLY A 390 10.53 -0.91 2.98
C GLY A 390 11.29 0.20 2.25
N ASN A 391 12.20 -0.14 1.32
CA ASN A 391 12.77 0.86 0.44
C ASN A 391 11.71 1.37 -0.54
N LEU A 392 11.71 2.67 -0.79
CA LEU A 392 10.76 3.31 -1.71
C LEU A 392 11.36 3.41 -3.12
N TYR A 393 10.61 2.91 -4.09
CA TYR A 393 10.94 3.04 -5.51
C TYR A 393 10.00 4.04 -6.17
N VAL A 394 10.55 4.91 -7.00
CA VAL A 394 9.84 6.01 -7.66
C VAL A 394 10.15 5.99 -9.16
N ALA A 395 9.12 5.96 -9.99
CA ALA A 395 9.26 6.25 -11.40
C ALA A 395 9.45 7.77 -11.57
N ASP A 396 10.69 8.17 -11.80
CA ASP A 396 11.12 9.55 -12.04
C ASP A 396 10.98 9.84 -13.54
N CYS A 397 9.72 10.01 -13.95
CA CYS A 397 9.20 9.87 -15.29
C CYS A 397 9.96 10.71 -16.32
N TYR A 398 10.11 12.01 -16.08
CA TYR A 398 10.77 12.93 -17.02
C TYR A 398 12.31 12.95 -16.91
N ASN A 399 12.87 12.17 -15.99
CA ASN A 399 14.28 11.82 -15.94
C ASN A 399 14.55 10.43 -16.52
N HIS A 400 13.52 9.74 -17.04
CA HIS A 400 13.61 8.44 -17.73
C HIS A 400 14.35 7.39 -16.91
N ARG A 401 14.00 7.30 -15.58
CA ARG A 401 14.69 6.41 -14.62
C ARG A 401 13.77 5.94 -13.51
N ILE A 402 14.17 4.87 -12.85
CA ILE A 402 13.61 4.44 -11.57
C ILE A 402 14.61 4.74 -10.47
N GLN A 403 14.15 5.47 -9.46
CA GLN A 403 14.93 5.87 -8.29
C GLN A 403 14.54 5.03 -7.08
N LYS A 404 15.54 4.47 -6.39
CA LYS A 404 15.38 3.77 -5.11
C LYS A 404 15.84 4.67 -3.98
N PHE A 405 14.98 4.89 -3.01
CA PHE A 405 15.31 5.57 -1.76
C PHE A 405 15.38 4.54 -0.64
N GLU A 406 16.57 4.36 -0.06
CA GLU A 406 16.77 3.39 1.01
C GLU A 406 16.17 3.88 2.32
N ILE A 407 15.50 2.98 3.02
CA ILE A 407 14.95 3.25 4.35
C ILE A 407 16.07 3.48 5.37
N ILE A 408 15.87 4.41 6.27
CA ILE A 408 16.76 4.66 7.43
C ILE A 408 16.16 3.88 8.61
N LEU A 409 16.85 2.85 9.05
CA LEU A 409 16.46 1.97 10.15
C LEU A 409 16.89 2.53 11.51
#